data_bbdc7f4e52ca9e5b804f15d0059fdb1c
#
_entry.id   bbdc7f4e52ca9e5b804f15d0059fdb1c
#
_cell.length_a   1.000
_cell.length_b   1.000
_cell.length_c   1.000
_cell.angle_alpha   90.00
_cell.angle_beta   90.00
_cell.angle_gamma   90.00
#
_symmetry.space_group_name_H-M   'P 1'
#
loop_
_entity.id
_entity.type
_entity.pdbx_description
1 polymer ?
#
loop_
_entity_poly.entity_id
_entity_poly.type
_entity_poly.pdbx_seq_one_letter_code
_entity_poly.pdbx_strand_id
1 'polypeptide(L)'
;MVQQSILVIDDQPVYRDAIREKLANAFAPNGVSVKAVGSAHEGLDCVDQASQTAWLIVLDILMPGLSGLTGIKAFKHKPNVAHVVILSGLEAHLWEPRTVNAGASLFLSKSSTSEDITQKLQGLWASTTTLPLRGARGSNAFRLTSRQQEVLQLIAQGHPNKWIADVLHIREQTVNVHLSHLFRELRVFNRAQAVIKAKKHQLI
;
A
#
# COMPACT_ATOMS: atom_id res chain seq x y z
N MET A 1 -4.03 20.24 -12.51
CA MET A 1 -4.27 18.76 -12.40
C MET A 1 -3.01 18.12 -11.85
N VAL A 2 -3.15 17.19 -10.93
CA VAL A 2 -2.00 16.47 -10.40
C VAL A 2 -1.54 15.47 -11.45
N GLN A 3 -0.26 15.51 -11.77
CA GLN A 3 0.33 14.54 -12.70
C GLN A 3 0.32 13.15 -12.03
N GLN A 4 -0.06 12.14 -12.79
CA GLN A 4 -0.08 10.76 -12.32
C GLN A 4 1.00 9.96 -13.04
N SER A 5 1.74 9.13 -12.30
CA SER A 5 2.85 8.36 -12.86
C SER A 5 3.01 7.00 -12.19
N ILE A 6 3.51 6.06 -12.96
CA ILE A 6 3.94 4.74 -12.47
C ILE A 6 5.47 4.73 -12.44
N LEU A 7 6.05 4.20 -11.37
CA LEU A 7 7.49 3.98 -11.25
C LEU A 7 7.76 2.49 -11.07
N VAL A 8 8.44 1.90 -12.04
CA VAL A 8 8.92 0.50 -11.98
C VAL A 8 10.32 0.49 -11.39
N ILE A 9 10.55 -0.34 -10.39
CA ILE A 9 11.82 -0.44 -9.68
C ILE A 9 12.25 -1.90 -9.68
N ASP A 10 13.24 -2.24 -10.47
CA ASP A 10 13.72 -3.60 -10.69
C ASP A 10 15.19 -3.57 -11.13
N ASP A 11 16.04 -4.37 -10.52
CA ASP A 11 17.49 -4.40 -10.85
C ASP A 11 17.80 -5.24 -12.11
N GLN A 12 16.80 -5.98 -12.63
CA GLN A 12 16.94 -6.77 -13.85
C GLN A 12 16.57 -5.92 -15.09
N PRO A 13 17.54 -5.43 -15.88
CA PRO A 13 17.27 -4.45 -16.93
C PRO A 13 16.26 -4.92 -17.98
N VAL A 14 16.39 -6.16 -18.43
CA VAL A 14 15.52 -6.74 -19.48
C VAL A 14 14.06 -6.81 -19.01
N TYR A 15 13.85 -7.30 -17.79
CA TYR A 15 12.51 -7.40 -17.22
C TYR A 15 11.90 -6.02 -16.94
N ARG A 16 12.70 -5.13 -16.35
CA ARG A 16 12.33 -3.75 -16.06
C ARG A 16 11.85 -3.01 -17.30
N ASP A 17 12.64 -3.08 -18.39
CA ASP A 17 12.31 -2.37 -19.63
C ASP A 17 11.08 -2.96 -20.31
N ALA A 18 10.92 -4.28 -20.30
CA ALA A 18 9.74 -4.96 -20.84
C ALA A 18 8.46 -4.56 -20.08
N ILE A 19 8.48 -4.56 -18.75
CA ILE A 19 7.34 -4.15 -17.93
C ILE A 19 7.04 -2.67 -18.11
N ARG A 20 8.07 -1.80 -18.13
CA ARG A 20 7.90 -0.37 -18.38
C ARG A 20 7.18 -0.11 -19.71
N GLU A 21 7.61 -0.76 -20.78
CA GLU A 21 7.01 -0.60 -22.11
C GLU A 21 5.54 -1.07 -22.14
N LYS A 22 5.26 -2.24 -21.59
CA LYS A 22 3.89 -2.78 -21.48
C LYS A 22 2.96 -1.85 -20.71
N LEU A 23 3.41 -1.35 -19.56
CA LEU A 23 2.64 -0.43 -18.76
C LEU A 23 2.48 0.93 -19.45
N ALA A 24 3.53 1.43 -20.13
CA ALA A 24 3.44 2.68 -20.88
C ALA A 24 2.35 2.60 -21.97
N ASN A 25 2.32 1.51 -22.72
CA ASN A 25 1.29 1.29 -23.75
C ASN A 25 -0.12 1.17 -23.14
N ALA A 26 -0.27 0.43 -22.06
CA ALA A 26 -1.56 0.18 -21.42
C ALA A 26 -2.16 1.41 -20.72
N PHE A 27 -1.31 2.31 -20.20
CA PHE A 27 -1.72 3.50 -19.47
C PHE A 27 -1.64 4.80 -20.27
N ALA A 28 -1.12 4.75 -21.52
CA ALA A 28 -1.09 5.90 -22.43
C ALA A 28 -2.45 6.60 -22.61
N PRO A 29 -3.57 5.86 -22.81
CA PRO A 29 -4.89 6.48 -22.97
C PRO A 29 -5.33 7.30 -21.76
N ASN A 30 -4.77 7.02 -20.58
CA ASN A 30 -5.09 7.71 -19.33
C ASN A 30 -4.14 8.90 -19.04
N GLY A 31 -3.19 9.19 -19.93
CA GLY A 31 -2.21 10.26 -19.74
C GLY A 31 -1.21 10.00 -18.61
N VAL A 32 -1.03 8.73 -18.21
CA VAL A 32 -0.13 8.32 -17.12
C VAL A 32 1.27 8.07 -17.70
N SER A 33 2.27 8.72 -17.14
CA SER A 33 3.67 8.46 -17.51
C SER A 33 4.22 7.26 -16.74
N VAL A 34 5.08 6.47 -17.39
CA VAL A 34 5.72 5.31 -16.77
C VAL A 34 7.24 5.51 -16.82
N LYS A 35 7.86 5.53 -15.65
CA LYS A 35 9.31 5.58 -15.46
C LYS A 35 9.83 4.27 -14.92
N ALA A 36 11.13 4.01 -15.12
CA ALA A 36 11.77 2.83 -14.58
C ALA A 36 13.17 3.16 -14.07
N VAL A 37 13.57 2.55 -12.96
CA VAL A 37 14.88 2.71 -12.32
C VAL A 37 15.40 1.37 -11.82
N GLY A 38 16.73 1.28 -11.63
CA GLY A 38 17.42 0.04 -11.27
C GLY A 38 17.52 -0.20 -9.76
N SER A 39 17.20 0.78 -8.93
CA SER A 39 17.34 0.65 -7.48
C SER A 39 16.25 1.39 -6.71
N ALA A 40 16.00 0.95 -5.47
CA ALA A 40 15.05 1.60 -4.58
C ALA A 40 15.50 3.02 -4.18
N HIS A 41 16.82 3.30 -4.13
CA HIS A 41 17.33 4.64 -3.86
C HIS A 41 17.01 5.62 -4.98
N GLU A 42 17.31 5.25 -6.23
CA GLU A 42 16.89 6.05 -7.40
C GLU A 42 15.39 6.28 -7.44
N GLY A 43 14.61 5.24 -7.05
CA GLY A 43 13.15 5.36 -6.96
C GLY A 43 12.69 6.38 -5.92
N LEU A 44 13.31 6.41 -4.74
CA LEU A 44 13.01 7.40 -3.70
C LEU A 44 13.39 8.81 -4.16
N ASP A 45 14.54 8.97 -4.81
CA ASP A 45 14.97 10.27 -5.38
C ASP A 45 13.98 10.78 -6.43
N CYS A 46 13.50 9.90 -7.33
CA CYS A 46 12.46 10.25 -8.31
C CYS A 46 11.16 10.73 -7.65
N VAL A 47 10.75 10.05 -6.57
CA VAL A 47 9.52 10.40 -5.84
C VAL A 47 9.69 11.74 -5.11
N ASP A 48 10.84 11.99 -4.51
CA ASP A 48 11.12 13.22 -3.76
C ASP A 48 11.23 14.44 -4.66
N GLN A 49 11.85 14.30 -5.85
CA GLN A 49 12.00 15.37 -6.83
C GLN A 49 10.67 15.78 -7.49
N ALA A 50 9.69 14.88 -7.53
CA ALA A 50 8.40 15.11 -8.17
C ALA A 50 7.24 15.11 -7.15
N SER A 51 7.29 16.03 -6.19
CA SER A 51 6.33 16.13 -5.08
C SER A 51 4.88 16.37 -5.52
N GLN A 52 4.66 16.95 -6.71
CA GLN A 52 3.32 17.19 -7.29
C GLN A 52 2.78 16.01 -8.10
N THR A 53 3.54 14.92 -8.19
CA THR A 53 3.15 13.71 -8.93
C THR A 53 2.58 12.68 -7.97
N ALA A 54 1.41 12.11 -8.30
CA ALA A 54 0.88 10.93 -7.61
C ALA A 54 1.51 9.66 -8.18
N TRP A 55 2.19 8.92 -7.33
CA TRP A 55 2.94 7.74 -7.74
C TRP A 55 2.21 6.42 -7.40
N LEU A 56 2.18 5.50 -8.38
CA LEU A 56 2.04 4.08 -8.15
C LEU A 56 3.41 3.44 -8.32
N ILE A 57 3.92 2.82 -7.27
CA ILE A 57 5.22 2.14 -7.27
C ILE A 57 5.02 0.68 -7.58
N VAL A 58 5.72 0.15 -8.57
CA VAL A 58 5.88 -1.29 -8.84
C VAL A 58 7.29 -1.67 -8.44
N LEU A 59 7.43 -2.44 -7.37
CA LEU A 59 8.69 -2.70 -6.68
C LEU A 59 9.03 -4.20 -6.70
N ASP A 60 10.19 -4.56 -7.21
CA ASP A 60 10.79 -5.86 -6.89
C ASP A 60 11.39 -5.81 -5.47
N ILE A 61 11.17 -6.87 -4.72
CA ILE A 61 11.72 -7.03 -3.37
C ILE A 61 13.04 -7.83 -3.34
N LEU A 62 13.43 -8.42 -4.47
CA LEU A 62 14.67 -9.19 -4.61
C LEU A 62 15.78 -8.34 -5.24
N MET A 63 16.04 -7.16 -4.69
CA MET A 63 17.08 -6.26 -5.19
C MET A 63 18.16 -6.03 -4.13
N PRO A 64 19.40 -5.71 -4.52
CA PRO A 64 20.44 -5.25 -3.59
C PRO A 64 20.07 -3.94 -2.88
N GLY A 65 20.56 -3.74 -1.67
CA GLY A 65 20.40 -2.49 -0.91
C GLY A 65 19.07 -2.38 -0.18
N LEU A 66 18.34 -1.28 -0.38
CA LEU A 66 17.05 -1.03 0.26
C LEU A 66 15.96 -1.88 -0.42
N SER A 67 15.84 -3.12 -0.01
CA SER A 67 14.98 -4.12 -0.62
C SER A 67 13.99 -4.73 0.38
N GLY A 68 13.13 -5.61 -0.11
CA GLY A 68 12.18 -6.34 0.72
C GLY A 68 11.20 -5.43 1.45
N LEU A 69 10.88 -5.79 2.69
CA LEU A 69 9.86 -5.10 3.49
C LEU A 69 10.25 -3.67 3.89
N THR A 70 11.55 -3.37 3.96
CA THR A 70 12.04 -2.00 4.26
C THR A 70 11.79 -1.04 3.12
N GLY A 71 11.97 -1.47 1.87
CA GLY A 71 11.64 -0.70 0.67
C GLY A 71 10.16 -0.33 0.64
N ILE A 72 9.27 -1.29 0.91
CA ILE A 72 7.81 -1.04 0.97
C ILE A 72 7.49 0.08 1.97
N LYS A 73 8.06 0.00 3.18
CA LYS A 73 7.83 1.01 4.21
C LYS A 73 8.34 2.38 3.80
N ALA A 74 9.53 2.45 3.19
CA ALA A 74 10.13 3.70 2.75
C ALA A 74 9.23 4.43 1.74
N PHE A 75 8.74 3.75 0.71
CA PHE A 75 7.81 4.33 -0.26
C PHE A 75 6.45 4.66 0.35
N LYS A 76 5.92 3.80 1.22
CA LYS A 76 4.60 4.03 1.84
C LYS A 76 4.55 5.25 2.74
N HIS A 77 5.68 5.70 3.27
CA HIS A 77 5.76 6.93 4.06
C HIS A 77 5.76 8.22 3.22
N LYS A 78 5.98 8.13 1.90
CA LYS A 78 5.97 9.30 1.02
C LYS A 78 4.52 9.76 0.77
N PRO A 79 4.22 11.05 0.99
CA PRO A 79 2.84 11.57 0.91
C PRO A 79 2.24 11.51 -0.51
N ASN A 80 3.10 11.55 -1.52
CA ASN A 80 2.76 11.50 -2.94
C ASN A 80 2.77 10.07 -3.53
N VAL A 81 2.98 9.03 -2.70
CA VAL A 81 2.84 7.63 -3.12
C VAL A 81 1.45 7.12 -2.74
N ALA A 82 0.62 6.87 -3.74
CA ALA A 82 -0.73 6.33 -3.58
C ALA A 82 -0.69 4.83 -3.28
N HIS A 83 0.04 4.08 -4.10
CA HIS A 83 0.13 2.62 -3.99
C HIS A 83 1.57 2.12 -4.09
N VAL A 84 1.85 1.05 -3.36
CA VAL A 84 3.05 0.23 -3.53
C VAL A 84 2.60 -1.18 -3.89
N VAL A 85 2.94 -1.61 -5.09
CA VAL A 85 2.67 -2.95 -5.60
C VAL A 85 3.97 -3.72 -5.67
N ILE A 86 3.97 -4.93 -5.19
CA ILE A 86 5.11 -5.83 -5.29
C ILE A 86 5.00 -6.65 -6.56
N LEU A 87 6.09 -6.73 -7.31
CA LEU A 87 6.22 -7.59 -8.48
C LEU A 87 7.50 -8.40 -8.33
N SER A 88 7.38 -9.66 -7.93
CA SER A 88 8.52 -10.48 -7.55
C SER A 88 8.42 -11.92 -8.03
N GLY A 89 9.60 -12.56 -8.22
CA GLY A 89 9.72 -13.99 -8.51
C GLY A 89 9.51 -14.90 -7.29
N LEU A 90 9.27 -14.34 -6.10
CA LEU A 90 9.05 -15.11 -4.88
C LEU A 90 7.68 -15.77 -4.85
N GLU A 91 7.58 -16.86 -4.08
CA GLU A 91 6.32 -17.58 -3.89
C GLU A 91 5.27 -16.72 -3.18
N ALA A 92 4.16 -16.45 -3.89
CA ALA A 92 3.11 -15.54 -3.42
C ALA A 92 2.55 -15.95 -2.05
N HIS A 93 2.29 -17.25 -1.83
CA HIS A 93 1.68 -17.74 -0.59
C HIS A 93 2.53 -17.46 0.67
N LEU A 94 3.86 -17.32 0.52
CA LEU A 94 4.79 -17.01 1.61
C LEU A 94 4.99 -15.50 1.80
N TRP A 95 4.97 -14.75 0.71
CA TRP A 95 5.41 -13.34 0.73
C TRP A 95 4.26 -12.34 0.67
N GLU A 96 3.14 -12.67 0.07
CA GLU A 96 1.98 -11.77 0.01
C GLU A 96 1.53 -11.31 1.40
N PRO A 97 1.32 -12.18 2.42
CA PRO A 97 0.92 -11.73 3.74
C PRO A 97 1.94 -10.78 4.39
N ARG A 98 3.24 -11.04 4.17
CA ARG A 98 4.32 -10.22 4.73
C ARG A 98 4.39 -8.85 4.07
N THR A 99 4.25 -8.79 2.75
CA THR A 99 4.32 -7.53 1.99
C THR A 99 3.08 -6.67 2.23
N VAL A 100 1.89 -7.28 2.30
CA VAL A 100 0.65 -6.58 2.65
C VAL A 100 0.73 -6.02 4.07
N ASN A 101 1.25 -6.78 5.03
CA ASN A 101 1.48 -6.30 6.41
C ASN A 101 2.51 -5.16 6.45
N ALA A 102 3.49 -5.14 5.56
CA ALA A 102 4.45 -4.05 5.43
C ALA A 102 3.85 -2.79 4.79
N GLY A 103 2.67 -2.89 4.17
CA GLY A 103 1.93 -1.77 3.58
C GLY A 103 1.82 -1.81 2.06
N ALA A 104 2.21 -2.91 1.40
CA ALA A 104 1.94 -3.10 -0.01
C ALA A 104 0.43 -3.13 -0.27
N SER A 105 0.02 -2.57 -1.39
CA SER A 105 -1.39 -2.58 -1.84
C SER A 105 -1.74 -3.89 -2.53
N LEU A 106 -0.75 -4.53 -3.17
CA LEU A 106 -0.92 -5.75 -3.93
C LEU A 106 0.42 -6.48 -4.06
N PHE A 107 0.38 -7.82 -4.16
CA PHE A 107 1.50 -8.67 -4.55
C PHE A 107 1.19 -9.33 -5.89
N LEU A 108 2.14 -9.25 -6.83
CA LEU A 108 2.08 -9.86 -8.15
C LEU A 108 3.30 -10.75 -8.36
N SER A 109 3.09 -11.90 -8.96
CA SER A 109 4.20 -12.76 -9.36
C SER A 109 4.79 -12.31 -10.71
N LYS A 110 6.11 -12.32 -10.84
CA LYS A 110 6.78 -12.13 -12.14
C LYS A 110 6.46 -13.24 -13.14
N SER A 111 5.93 -14.39 -12.68
CA SER A 111 5.45 -15.48 -13.55
C SER A 111 4.04 -15.26 -14.11
N SER A 112 3.30 -14.25 -13.63
CA SER A 112 2.01 -13.87 -14.19
C SER A 112 2.16 -13.31 -15.60
N THR A 113 1.10 -13.43 -16.41
CA THR A 113 1.12 -12.83 -17.75
C THR A 113 1.16 -11.31 -17.66
N SER A 114 1.73 -10.66 -18.66
CA SER A 114 1.76 -9.19 -18.71
C SER A 114 0.38 -8.57 -18.73
N GLU A 115 -0.60 -9.27 -19.31
CA GLU A 115 -2.01 -8.90 -19.35
C GLU A 115 -2.64 -8.91 -17.94
N ASP A 116 -2.39 -9.98 -17.16
CA ASP A 116 -2.87 -10.09 -15.78
C ASP A 116 -2.28 -9.00 -14.88
N ILE A 117 -0.96 -8.77 -15.00
CA ILE A 117 -0.28 -7.68 -14.28
C ILE A 117 -0.91 -6.33 -14.61
N THR A 118 -1.08 -6.04 -15.91
CA THR A 118 -1.65 -4.78 -16.38
C THR A 118 -3.07 -4.58 -15.90
N GLN A 119 -3.92 -5.60 -16.02
CA GLN A 119 -5.33 -5.54 -15.60
C GLN A 119 -5.46 -5.25 -14.10
N LYS A 120 -4.66 -5.91 -13.27
CA LYS A 120 -4.66 -5.70 -11.81
C LYS A 120 -4.17 -4.31 -11.43
N LEU A 121 -3.15 -3.79 -12.13
CA LEU A 121 -2.67 -2.43 -11.93
C LEU A 121 -3.70 -1.39 -12.38
N GLN A 122 -4.40 -1.61 -13.49
CA GLN A 122 -5.49 -0.73 -13.94
C GLN A 122 -6.65 -0.71 -12.96
N GLY A 123 -7.05 -1.87 -12.43
CA GLY A 123 -8.08 -1.97 -11.39
C GLY A 123 -7.71 -1.20 -10.12
N LEU A 124 -6.46 -1.33 -9.67
CA LEU A 124 -5.94 -0.59 -8.52
C LEU A 124 -5.88 0.92 -8.81
N TRP A 125 -5.46 1.29 -10.02
CA TRP A 125 -5.37 2.68 -10.47
C TRP A 125 -6.73 3.37 -10.55
N ALA A 126 -7.75 2.71 -11.10
CA ALA A 126 -9.12 3.23 -11.18
C ALA A 126 -9.67 3.59 -9.79
N SER A 127 -9.31 2.83 -8.76
CA SER A 127 -9.67 3.13 -7.37
C SER A 127 -8.95 4.36 -6.80
N THR A 128 -7.84 4.79 -7.42
CA THR A 128 -7.03 5.95 -6.99
C THR A 128 -7.58 7.25 -7.56
N THR A 129 -8.20 7.21 -8.75
CA THR A 129 -8.70 8.42 -9.45
C THR A 129 -9.83 9.12 -8.68
N THR A 130 -10.46 8.41 -7.74
CA THR A 130 -11.48 8.96 -6.82
C THR A 130 -10.90 9.50 -5.51
N LEU A 131 -9.56 9.41 -5.31
CA LEU A 131 -8.91 9.83 -4.06
C LEU A 131 -8.16 11.17 -4.28
N PRO A 132 -8.50 12.24 -3.56
CA PRO A 132 -7.66 13.42 -3.52
C PRO A 132 -6.29 13.05 -2.95
N LEU A 133 -5.23 13.54 -3.58
CA LEU A 133 -3.86 13.43 -3.05
C LEU A 133 -3.84 13.79 -1.57
N ARG A 134 -3.12 13.04 -0.77
CA ARG A 134 -2.90 13.25 0.67
C ARG A 134 -2.15 14.57 0.99
N GLY A 135 -2.31 15.62 0.18
CA GLY A 135 -1.65 16.92 0.33
C GLY A 135 -2.58 18.13 0.43
N ALA A 136 -3.89 17.97 0.28
CA ALA A 136 -4.84 19.07 0.47
C ALA A 136 -5.48 18.95 1.86
N ARG A 137 -5.23 19.96 2.66
CA ARG A 137 -5.74 20.20 4.01
C ARG A 137 -7.22 19.87 4.17
N GLY A 138 -7.56 19.16 5.25
CA GLY A 138 -8.87 19.27 5.89
C GLY A 138 -9.90 18.21 5.52
N SER A 139 -9.67 17.00 5.97
CA SER A 139 -10.60 16.17 6.73
C SER A 139 -9.85 14.95 7.26
N ASN A 140 -9.75 14.86 8.56
CA ASN A 140 -9.16 13.77 9.33
C ASN A 140 -10.07 12.53 9.30
N ALA A 141 -10.48 12.07 8.13
CA ALA A 141 -11.30 10.87 8.03
C ALA A 141 -10.38 9.66 7.85
N PHE A 142 -10.05 9.00 8.96
CA PHE A 142 -9.51 7.64 8.93
C PHE A 142 -10.52 6.73 8.23
N ARG A 143 -10.09 6.03 7.19
CA ARG A 143 -10.97 5.09 6.46
C ARG A 143 -10.95 3.74 7.14
N LEU A 144 -11.72 3.64 8.20
CA LEU A 144 -11.96 2.37 8.88
C LEU A 144 -13.07 1.63 8.15
N THR A 145 -12.86 0.34 7.87
CA THR A 145 -13.96 -0.54 7.45
C THR A 145 -14.95 -0.72 8.60
N SER A 146 -16.19 -1.10 8.30
CA SER A 146 -17.21 -1.37 9.33
C SER A 146 -16.67 -2.33 10.40
N ARG A 147 -15.93 -3.36 9.98
CA ARG A 147 -15.34 -4.34 10.88
C ARG A 147 -14.21 -3.76 11.76
N GLN A 148 -13.42 -2.88 11.22
CA GLN A 148 -12.40 -2.15 12.00
C GLN A 148 -13.02 -1.16 12.98
N GLN A 149 -14.15 -0.54 12.65
CA GLN A 149 -14.91 0.31 13.57
C GLN A 149 -15.48 -0.48 14.75
N GLU A 150 -16.08 -1.65 14.48
CA GLU A 150 -16.57 -2.56 15.54
C GLU A 150 -15.43 -2.97 16.48
N VAL A 151 -14.31 -3.42 15.92
CA VAL A 151 -13.14 -3.77 16.72
C VAL A 151 -12.62 -2.56 17.51
N LEU A 152 -12.58 -1.36 16.92
CA LEU A 152 -12.14 -0.14 17.58
C LEU A 152 -13.04 0.22 18.77
N GLN A 153 -14.35 0.10 18.62
CA GLN A 153 -15.31 0.34 19.72
C GLN A 153 -15.08 -0.63 20.87
N LEU A 154 -14.91 -1.92 20.56
CA LEU A 154 -14.73 -2.95 21.57
C LEU A 154 -13.38 -2.82 22.31
N ILE A 155 -12.31 -2.44 21.60
CA ILE A 155 -11.03 -2.14 22.29
C ILE A 155 -11.11 -0.87 23.15
N ALA A 156 -11.92 0.10 22.77
CA ALA A 156 -12.10 1.31 23.56
C ALA A 156 -12.88 1.07 24.85
N GLN A 157 -13.73 0.04 24.86
CA GLN A 157 -14.43 -0.45 26.05
C GLN A 157 -13.54 -1.32 26.95
N GLY A 158 -12.31 -1.64 26.52
CA GLY A 158 -11.34 -2.40 27.31
C GLY A 158 -11.36 -3.92 27.09
N HIS A 159 -12.17 -4.44 26.18
CA HIS A 159 -12.35 -5.88 25.99
C HIS A 159 -11.12 -6.57 25.40
N PRO A 160 -10.67 -7.71 25.92
CA PRO A 160 -9.53 -8.47 25.40
C PRO A 160 -9.85 -9.10 24.04
N ASN A 161 -8.83 -9.40 23.23
CA ASN A 161 -8.98 -9.91 21.86
C ASN A 161 -9.79 -11.21 21.81
N LYS A 162 -9.62 -12.10 22.78
CA LYS A 162 -10.40 -13.35 22.88
C LYS A 162 -11.90 -13.05 23.00
N TRP A 163 -12.28 -12.14 23.88
CA TRP A 163 -13.68 -11.74 24.07
C TRP A 163 -14.24 -11.06 22.79
N ILE A 164 -13.44 -10.22 22.15
CA ILE A 164 -13.81 -9.58 20.87
C ILE A 164 -14.04 -10.65 19.78
N ALA A 165 -13.20 -11.67 19.73
CA ALA A 165 -13.32 -12.79 18.80
C ALA A 165 -14.65 -13.54 18.99
N ASP A 166 -15.00 -13.83 20.25
CA ASP A 166 -16.25 -14.52 20.59
C ASP A 166 -17.49 -13.69 20.21
N VAL A 167 -17.51 -12.41 20.57
CA VAL A 167 -18.63 -11.49 20.25
C VAL A 167 -18.79 -11.27 18.75
N LEU A 168 -17.68 -11.18 18.03
CA LEU A 168 -17.71 -10.95 16.59
C LEU A 168 -17.80 -12.25 15.76
N HIS A 169 -17.85 -13.42 16.39
CA HIS A 169 -17.88 -14.74 15.76
C HIS A 169 -16.74 -14.96 14.76
N ILE A 170 -15.52 -14.57 15.14
CA ILE A 170 -14.30 -14.76 14.36
C ILE A 170 -13.19 -15.36 15.21
N ARG A 171 -12.10 -15.78 14.60
CA ARG A 171 -10.92 -16.26 15.34
C ARG A 171 -10.13 -15.09 15.95
N GLU A 172 -9.50 -15.31 17.10
CA GLU A 172 -8.65 -14.30 17.74
C GLU A 172 -7.52 -13.79 16.82
N GLN A 173 -6.98 -14.68 15.99
CA GLN A 173 -6.00 -14.31 14.97
C GLN A 173 -6.57 -13.29 13.99
N THR A 174 -7.85 -13.39 13.62
CA THR A 174 -8.53 -12.44 12.73
C THR A 174 -8.71 -11.08 13.41
N VAL A 175 -8.99 -11.05 14.72
CA VAL A 175 -9.00 -9.81 15.52
C VAL A 175 -7.62 -9.14 15.48
N ASN A 176 -6.53 -9.90 15.63
CA ASN A 176 -5.17 -9.38 15.55
C ASN A 176 -4.86 -8.76 14.17
N VAL A 177 -5.36 -9.36 13.09
CA VAL A 177 -5.25 -8.79 11.74
C VAL A 177 -5.99 -7.46 11.64
N HIS A 178 -7.24 -7.39 12.13
CA HIS A 178 -8.00 -6.14 12.14
C HIS A 178 -7.31 -5.05 12.98
N LEU A 179 -6.76 -5.40 14.15
CA LEU A 179 -5.99 -4.47 15.00
C LEU A 179 -4.73 -3.97 14.30
N SER A 180 -3.99 -4.82 13.63
CA SER A 180 -2.79 -4.43 12.88
C SER A 180 -3.12 -3.44 11.77
N HIS A 181 -4.20 -3.67 11.03
CA HIS A 181 -4.70 -2.74 10.02
C HIS A 181 -5.22 -1.44 10.63
N LEU A 182 -5.94 -1.52 11.73
CA LEU A 182 -6.46 -0.38 12.48
C LEU A 182 -5.32 0.52 12.99
N PHE A 183 -4.29 -0.07 13.62
CA PHE A 183 -3.14 0.68 14.13
C PHE A 183 -2.38 1.36 13.00
N ARG A 184 -2.27 0.71 11.86
CA ARG A 184 -1.67 1.28 10.66
C ARG A 184 -2.49 2.46 10.13
N GLU A 185 -3.81 2.31 9.99
CA GLU A 185 -4.70 3.36 9.50
C GLU A 185 -4.71 4.56 10.46
N LEU A 186 -4.75 4.31 11.75
CA LEU A 186 -4.66 5.33 12.78
C LEU A 186 -3.23 5.87 12.98
N ARG A 187 -2.21 5.27 12.34
CA ARG A 187 -0.78 5.62 12.53
C ARG A 187 -0.37 5.63 14.00
N VAL A 188 -0.62 4.53 14.67
CA VAL A 188 -0.29 4.30 16.09
C VAL A 188 0.42 2.95 16.24
N PHE A 189 1.12 2.77 17.35
CA PHE A 189 1.94 1.58 17.59
C PHE A 189 1.32 0.58 18.56
N ASN A 190 0.29 0.99 19.31
CA ASN A 190 -0.33 0.14 20.30
C ASN A 190 -1.81 0.51 20.54
N ARG A 191 -2.50 -0.39 21.28
CA ARG A 191 -3.90 -0.30 21.61
C ARG A 191 -4.27 1.01 22.34
N ALA A 192 -3.48 1.41 23.33
CA ALA A 192 -3.75 2.63 24.10
C ALA A 192 -3.71 3.87 23.21
N GLN A 193 -2.71 3.97 22.35
CA GLN A 193 -2.58 5.06 21.38
C GLN A 193 -3.75 5.05 20.36
N ALA A 194 -4.22 3.87 19.96
CA ALA A 194 -5.37 3.76 19.05
C ALA A 194 -6.63 4.34 19.67
N VAL A 195 -6.92 4.00 20.92
CA VAL A 195 -8.09 4.52 21.65
C VAL A 195 -7.99 6.04 21.88
N ILE A 196 -6.83 6.52 22.31
CA ILE A 196 -6.61 7.97 22.52
C ILE A 196 -6.81 8.73 21.20
N LYS A 197 -6.23 8.22 20.10
CA LYS A 197 -6.34 8.86 18.80
C LYS A 197 -7.77 8.82 18.26
N ALA A 198 -8.45 7.70 18.43
CA ALA A 198 -9.84 7.54 18.02
C ALA A 198 -10.77 8.54 18.74
N LYS A 199 -10.62 8.72 20.06
CA LYS A 199 -11.35 9.74 20.83
C LYS A 199 -11.04 11.15 20.36
N LYS A 200 -9.74 11.48 20.15
CA LYS A 200 -9.32 12.80 19.67
C LYS A 200 -9.95 13.17 18.31
N HIS A 201 -10.20 12.20 17.46
CA HIS A 201 -10.75 12.40 16.12
C HIS A 201 -12.24 12.02 16.01
N GLN A 202 -12.92 11.81 17.14
CA GLN A 202 -14.37 11.51 17.22
C GLN A 202 -14.77 10.28 16.36
N LEU A 203 -13.93 9.25 16.36
CA LEU A 203 -14.21 7.98 15.68
C LEU A 203 -15.01 7.02 16.58
N ILE A 204 -15.01 7.27 17.88
CA ILE A 204 -15.72 6.56 18.95
C ILE A 204 -16.12 7.54 20.05
#